data_0c7eec317ed5e7286fd34350b74d5945
#
_entry.id   0c7eec317ed5e7286fd34350b74d5945
#
_cell.length_a   1.000
_cell.length_b   1.000
_cell.length_c   1.000
_cell.angle_alpha   90.00
_cell.angle_beta   90.00
_cell.angle_gamma   90.00
#
_symmetry.space_group_name_H-M   'P 1'
#
loop_
_entity.id
_entity.type
_entity.pdbx_description
1 polymer ?
#
loop_
_entity_poly.entity_id
_entity_poly.type
_entity_poly.pdbx_seq_one_letter_code
_entity_poly.pdbx_strand_id
1 'polypeptide(L)'
;MLFTIGLKLNVRDLYKPEVWLASTAHMLFWVGITTVLLIALAWLGLGVLGLMSWTNLALLTFCLSFSSTVCVVKILEDNGELKTRHGKIAVGVLVMQDILAVLFLVIATGKTPTLWALLLPGLLFLKPLWQRCLAQVGHGELLPLAGFLFAIGGYEVFELVGIKGDLGALVVGMLIAPHFKAAELSKALLSFKDLFLIGFFLNIGLTALPSWSLLLAALGLCLLIPLKFILFFRLFTWLKLRARTAYLSSLVLSNYSEFGLIVVALLVNLGLLTADWLVVLALALSFSFMFTSLVYKTSHHQYQQHGALLKSFESQDRLSADTYFQPANAEILVVGLGRVGKGAYHALHNLQGDKVWGMDADPARVNKLRKTGVQAMMGDGEDSDFWENMDMSKIQLVLLALPSIQDICTITQQLKHANYQGKIASIARYEDEVNALLAAGSDKVFNFFTEAGSGFAEESMLLLQPVTPHD
;
A
#
# COMPACT_ATOMS: atom_id res chain seq x y z
N MET A 1 -11.56 5.46 8.63
CA MET A 1 -10.46 4.66 8.10
C MET A 1 -10.62 4.35 6.62
N LEU A 2 -11.65 3.64 6.17
CA LEU A 2 -11.90 3.34 4.75
C LEU A 2 -12.03 4.59 3.87
N PHE A 3 -12.58 5.68 4.39
CA PHE A 3 -12.64 6.97 3.70
C PHE A 3 -11.23 7.47 3.29
N THR A 4 -10.25 7.41 4.20
CA THR A 4 -8.86 7.85 3.90
C THR A 4 -8.18 6.96 2.87
N ILE A 5 -8.51 5.67 2.84
CA ILE A 5 -8.09 4.73 1.80
C ILE A 5 -8.71 5.14 0.47
N GLY A 6 -10.02 5.41 0.46
CA GLY A 6 -10.75 5.91 -0.72
C GLY A 6 -10.12 7.16 -1.33
N LEU A 7 -9.67 8.12 -0.51
CA LEU A 7 -8.98 9.34 -0.97
C LEU A 7 -7.67 9.07 -1.75
N LYS A 8 -7.03 7.92 -1.50
CA LYS A 8 -5.76 7.54 -2.13
C LYS A 8 -5.94 6.57 -3.30
N LEU A 9 -7.14 6.04 -3.49
CA LEU A 9 -7.44 4.94 -4.39
C LEU A 9 -7.87 5.44 -5.77
N ASN A 10 -7.31 4.84 -6.82
CA ASN A 10 -7.73 5.10 -8.19
C ASN A 10 -8.66 3.98 -8.66
N VAL A 11 -9.93 4.30 -8.90
CA VAL A 11 -10.96 3.35 -9.34
C VAL A 11 -10.52 2.52 -10.57
N ARG A 12 -9.72 3.11 -11.46
CA ARG A 12 -9.21 2.41 -12.65
C ARG A 12 -8.32 1.21 -12.31
N ASP A 13 -7.69 1.22 -11.14
CA ASP A 13 -6.82 0.11 -10.73
C ASP A 13 -7.63 -1.12 -10.32
N LEU A 14 -8.90 -0.97 -9.92
CA LEU A 14 -9.79 -2.08 -9.56
C LEU A 14 -10.22 -2.92 -10.77
N TYR A 15 -10.28 -2.32 -11.96
CA TYR A 15 -10.67 -3.04 -13.18
C TYR A 15 -9.54 -3.90 -13.77
N LYS A 16 -8.33 -3.81 -13.23
CA LYS A 16 -7.20 -4.58 -13.73
C LYS A 16 -7.36 -6.06 -13.38
N PRO A 17 -7.13 -6.98 -14.35
CA PRO A 17 -7.25 -8.42 -14.11
C PRO A 17 -6.41 -8.91 -12.94
N GLU A 18 -5.20 -8.35 -12.77
CA GLU A 18 -4.29 -8.68 -11.68
C GLU A 18 -4.82 -8.30 -10.29
N VAL A 19 -5.91 -7.51 -10.20
CA VAL A 19 -6.55 -7.13 -8.95
C VAL A 19 -7.79 -7.99 -8.69
N TRP A 20 -8.80 -7.88 -9.56
CA TRP A 20 -10.09 -8.55 -9.30
C TRP A 20 -9.98 -10.08 -9.43
N LEU A 21 -9.24 -10.58 -10.44
CA LEU A 21 -9.06 -12.02 -10.63
C LEU A 21 -8.16 -12.61 -9.54
N ALA A 22 -7.09 -11.90 -9.12
CA ALA A 22 -6.27 -12.34 -8.00
C ALA A 22 -7.08 -12.45 -6.70
N SER A 23 -7.92 -11.46 -6.39
CA SER A 23 -8.75 -11.48 -5.19
C SER A 23 -9.74 -12.64 -5.19
N THR A 24 -10.55 -12.75 -6.25
CA THR A 24 -11.61 -13.78 -6.33
C THR A 24 -11.04 -15.19 -6.41
N ALA A 25 -10.05 -15.42 -7.27
CA ALA A 25 -9.44 -16.74 -7.43
C ALA A 25 -8.69 -17.16 -6.17
N HIS A 26 -7.95 -16.25 -5.52
CA HIS A 26 -7.29 -16.55 -4.25
C HIS A 26 -8.30 -17.00 -3.20
N MET A 27 -9.42 -16.28 -3.02
CA MET A 27 -10.43 -16.64 -2.03
C MET A 27 -11.03 -18.03 -2.32
N LEU A 28 -11.34 -18.34 -3.59
CA LEU A 28 -11.85 -19.64 -3.98
C LEU A 28 -10.85 -20.77 -3.72
N PHE A 29 -9.60 -20.62 -4.16
CA PHE A 29 -8.56 -21.62 -3.92
C PHE A 29 -8.24 -21.77 -2.44
N TRP A 30 -8.17 -20.65 -1.71
CA TRP A 30 -7.96 -20.68 -0.27
C TRP A 30 -9.05 -21.48 0.44
N VAL A 31 -10.33 -21.14 0.22
CA VAL A 31 -11.45 -21.85 0.86
C VAL A 31 -11.40 -23.33 0.49
N GLY A 32 -11.23 -23.68 -0.77
CA GLY A 32 -11.17 -25.07 -1.21
C GLY A 32 -10.04 -25.86 -0.54
N ILE A 33 -8.81 -25.37 -0.65
CA ILE A 33 -7.61 -26.08 -0.15
C ILE A 33 -7.63 -26.15 1.38
N THR A 34 -7.91 -25.03 2.07
CA THR A 34 -7.88 -25.00 3.53
C THR A 34 -9.03 -25.78 4.15
N THR A 35 -10.22 -25.79 3.54
CA THR A 35 -11.32 -26.63 4.01
C THR A 35 -10.94 -28.12 3.94
N VAL A 36 -10.40 -28.58 2.81
CA VAL A 36 -9.91 -29.96 2.67
C VAL A 36 -8.82 -30.27 3.70
N LEU A 37 -7.88 -29.36 3.90
CA LEU A 37 -6.82 -29.49 4.89
C LEU A 37 -7.38 -29.60 6.32
N LEU A 38 -8.33 -28.72 6.70
CA LEU A 38 -8.94 -28.77 8.03
C LEU A 38 -9.81 -30.03 8.24
N ILE A 39 -10.49 -30.53 7.22
CA ILE A 39 -11.20 -31.80 7.27
C ILE A 39 -10.19 -32.94 7.50
N ALA A 40 -9.08 -32.96 6.78
CA ALA A 40 -8.05 -33.99 6.98
C ALA A 40 -7.45 -33.93 8.39
N LEU A 41 -7.20 -32.74 8.94
CA LEU A 41 -6.72 -32.55 10.31
C LEU A 41 -7.77 -32.96 11.36
N ALA A 42 -9.06 -32.72 11.09
CA ALA A 42 -10.17 -33.20 11.92
C ALA A 42 -10.23 -34.73 11.99
N TRP A 43 -9.98 -35.42 10.88
CA TRP A 43 -9.92 -36.90 10.82
C TRP A 43 -8.72 -37.46 11.60
N LEU A 44 -7.62 -36.69 11.73
CA LEU A 44 -6.47 -37.06 12.54
C LEU A 44 -6.66 -36.84 14.05
N GLY A 45 -7.88 -36.45 14.49
CA GLY A 45 -8.25 -36.37 15.89
C GLY A 45 -7.84 -35.08 16.61
N LEU A 46 -7.61 -33.97 15.89
CA LEU A 46 -7.39 -32.65 16.49
C LEU A 46 -8.70 -32.09 17.05
N GLY A 47 -8.99 -32.39 18.29
CA GLY A 47 -10.18 -32.34 19.12
C GLY A 47 -11.26 -31.29 18.82
N VAL A 48 -10.89 -29.99 18.63
CA VAL A 48 -11.89 -28.90 18.43
C VAL A 48 -12.46 -28.90 17.01
N LEU A 49 -11.71 -29.35 16.00
CA LEU A 49 -12.13 -29.37 14.59
C LEU A 49 -13.01 -30.58 14.27
N GLY A 50 -12.85 -31.70 14.98
CA GLY A 50 -13.58 -32.96 14.70
C GLY A 50 -15.08 -32.91 14.97
N LEU A 51 -15.56 -31.90 15.70
CA LEU A 51 -16.98 -31.70 16.02
C LEU A 51 -17.69 -30.76 15.02
N MET A 52 -16.96 -30.17 14.05
CA MET A 52 -17.53 -29.20 13.10
C MET A 52 -18.01 -29.88 11.83
N SER A 53 -19.16 -29.43 11.34
CA SER A 53 -19.64 -29.83 10.01
C SER A 53 -18.73 -29.30 8.91
N TRP A 54 -18.67 -29.97 7.76
CA TRP A 54 -17.87 -29.49 6.61
C TRP A 54 -18.26 -28.08 6.16
N THR A 55 -19.55 -27.71 6.28
CA THR A 55 -20.06 -26.36 6.00
C THR A 55 -19.49 -25.31 6.96
N ASN A 56 -19.44 -25.64 8.27
CA ASN A 56 -18.88 -24.72 9.26
C ASN A 56 -17.38 -24.54 9.08
N LEU A 57 -16.65 -25.61 8.69
CA LEU A 57 -15.23 -25.51 8.33
C LEU A 57 -15.03 -24.64 7.07
N ALA A 58 -15.88 -24.79 6.05
CA ALA A 58 -15.82 -23.95 4.85
C ALA A 58 -16.10 -22.47 5.17
N LEU A 59 -17.07 -22.19 6.04
CA LEU A 59 -17.36 -20.83 6.49
C LEU A 59 -16.21 -20.24 7.32
N LEU A 60 -15.60 -21.04 8.18
CA LEU A 60 -14.41 -20.62 8.95
C LEU A 60 -13.24 -20.29 8.02
N THR A 61 -12.95 -21.16 7.03
CA THR A 61 -11.87 -20.90 6.06
C THR A 61 -12.16 -19.70 5.17
N PHE A 62 -13.43 -19.45 4.86
CA PHE A 62 -13.85 -18.23 4.18
C PHE A 62 -13.55 -16.98 5.02
N CYS A 63 -13.82 -17.01 6.32
CA CYS A 63 -13.44 -15.90 7.23
C CYS A 63 -11.94 -15.62 7.24
N LEU A 64 -11.10 -16.66 7.14
CA LEU A 64 -9.65 -16.56 7.08
C LEU A 64 -9.11 -16.15 5.71
N SER A 65 -9.93 -16.14 4.66
CA SER A 65 -9.50 -15.76 3.31
C SER A 65 -9.21 -14.27 3.17
N PHE A 66 -9.88 -13.43 3.95
CA PHE A 66 -9.70 -11.98 3.93
C PHE A 66 -8.35 -11.56 4.49
N SER A 67 -7.80 -10.47 3.93
CA SER A 67 -6.59 -9.81 4.42
C SER A 67 -6.93 -8.45 5.02
N SER A 68 -6.23 -8.05 6.08
CA SER A 68 -6.54 -6.81 6.80
C SER A 68 -6.11 -5.58 6.03
N THR A 69 -7.07 -4.74 5.67
CA THR A 69 -6.83 -3.44 5.05
C THR A 69 -6.01 -2.52 5.97
N VAL A 70 -6.30 -2.56 7.27
CA VAL A 70 -5.62 -1.76 8.29
C VAL A 70 -4.14 -2.11 8.38
N CYS A 71 -3.85 -3.39 8.52
CA CYS A 71 -2.50 -3.92 8.65
C CYS A 71 -1.66 -3.60 7.39
N VAL A 72 -2.17 -3.96 6.22
CA VAL A 72 -1.46 -3.80 4.95
C VAL A 72 -1.16 -2.34 4.64
N VAL A 73 -2.18 -1.47 4.77
CA VAL A 73 -1.99 -0.03 4.50
C VAL A 73 -0.99 0.58 5.46
N LYS A 74 -1.03 0.20 6.76
CA LYS A 74 -0.07 0.71 7.74
C LYS A 74 1.36 0.26 7.42
N ILE A 75 1.58 -1.02 7.10
CA ILE A 75 2.90 -1.54 6.71
C ILE A 75 3.43 -0.78 5.48
N LEU A 76 2.60 -0.63 4.44
CA LEU A 76 3.01 0.06 3.20
C LEU A 76 3.23 1.58 3.42
N GLU A 77 2.47 2.23 4.31
CA GLU A 77 2.68 3.64 4.67
C GLU A 77 3.99 3.85 5.44
N ASP A 78 4.26 2.99 6.43
CA ASP A 78 5.47 3.08 7.26
C ASP A 78 6.74 2.88 6.43
N ASN A 79 6.66 2.07 5.37
CA ASN A 79 7.76 1.84 4.42
C ASN A 79 7.74 2.79 3.20
N GLY A 80 6.79 3.72 3.09
CA GLY A 80 6.69 4.64 1.94
C GLY A 80 6.21 4.01 0.63
N GLU A 81 5.79 2.74 0.65
CA GLU A 81 5.52 1.90 -0.52
C GLU A 81 4.07 1.90 -1.02
N LEU A 82 3.17 2.67 -0.39
CA LEU A 82 1.74 2.69 -0.76
C LEU A 82 1.49 3.06 -2.23
N LYS A 83 2.38 3.82 -2.85
CA LYS A 83 2.28 4.28 -4.24
C LYS A 83 3.04 3.42 -5.23
N THR A 84 3.83 2.50 -4.76
CA THR A 84 4.57 1.55 -5.60
C THR A 84 3.64 0.60 -6.35
N ARG A 85 4.15 -0.18 -7.28
CA ARG A 85 3.37 -1.14 -8.06
C ARG A 85 2.74 -2.20 -7.15
N HIS A 86 3.53 -2.82 -6.27
CA HIS A 86 3.05 -3.84 -5.34
C HIS A 86 2.07 -3.28 -4.30
N GLY A 87 2.30 -2.06 -3.81
CA GLY A 87 1.38 -1.40 -2.89
C GLY A 87 0.00 -1.14 -3.52
N LYS A 88 -0.04 -0.66 -4.75
CA LYS A 88 -1.30 -0.44 -5.49
C LYS A 88 -2.06 -1.73 -5.76
N ILE A 89 -1.36 -2.81 -6.12
CA ILE A 89 -1.98 -4.13 -6.31
C ILE A 89 -2.55 -4.64 -4.99
N ALA A 90 -1.76 -4.60 -3.92
CA ALA A 90 -2.20 -5.05 -2.59
C ALA A 90 -3.45 -4.30 -2.14
N VAL A 91 -3.45 -2.96 -2.18
CA VAL A 91 -4.63 -2.15 -1.82
C VAL A 91 -5.83 -2.45 -2.72
N GLY A 92 -5.61 -2.65 -4.02
CA GLY A 92 -6.66 -3.04 -4.95
C GLY A 92 -7.32 -4.37 -4.56
N VAL A 93 -6.52 -5.39 -4.25
CA VAL A 93 -6.98 -6.70 -3.80
C VAL A 93 -7.79 -6.60 -2.50
N LEU A 94 -7.32 -5.81 -1.52
CA LEU A 94 -8.04 -5.58 -0.27
C LEU A 94 -9.43 -4.99 -0.50
N VAL A 95 -9.54 -3.97 -1.33
CA VAL A 95 -10.83 -3.35 -1.66
C VAL A 95 -11.77 -4.35 -2.36
N MET A 96 -11.24 -5.18 -3.25
CA MET A 96 -12.04 -6.25 -3.87
C MET A 96 -12.50 -7.28 -2.84
N GLN A 97 -11.65 -7.66 -1.88
CA GLN A 97 -12.03 -8.53 -0.78
C GLN A 97 -13.12 -7.90 0.10
N ASP A 98 -13.02 -6.59 0.40
CA ASP A 98 -14.03 -5.86 1.16
C ASP A 98 -15.40 -5.86 0.44
N ILE A 99 -15.41 -5.67 -0.89
CA ILE A 99 -16.63 -5.77 -1.71
C ILE A 99 -17.22 -7.18 -1.64
N LEU A 100 -16.39 -8.22 -1.76
CA LEU A 100 -16.82 -9.62 -1.67
C LEU A 100 -17.34 -9.97 -0.27
N ALA A 101 -16.72 -9.43 0.80
CA ALA A 101 -17.18 -9.62 2.18
C ALA A 101 -18.60 -9.05 2.37
N VAL A 102 -18.84 -7.84 1.83
CA VAL A 102 -20.16 -7.21 1.92
C VAL A 102 -21.19 -7.99 1.10
N LEU A 103 -20.84 -8.43 -0.11
CA LEU A 103 -21.73 -9.26 -0.92
C LEU A 103 -22.13 -10.54 -0.16
N PHE A 104 -21.16 -11.19 0.48
CA PHE A 104 -21.42 -12.36 1.31
C PHE A 104 -22.37 -12.03 2.48
N LEU A 105 -22.12 -10.92 3.21
CA LEU A 105 -22.96 -10.51 4.32
C LEU A 105 -24.41 -10.23 3.90
N VAL A 106 -24.60 -9.57 2.75
CA VAL A 106 -25.95 -9.33 2.19
C VAL A 106 -26.66 -10.65 1.90
N ILE A 107 -25.98 -11.61 1.27
CA ILE A 107 -26.55 -12.93 0.95
C ILE A 107 -26.85 -13.71 2.25
N ALA A 108 -25.91 -13.73 3.19
CA ALA A 108 -26.02 -14.51 4.43
C ALA A 108 -27.08 -13.96 5.39
N THR A 109 -27.28 -12.65 5.43
CA THR A 109 -28.30 -12.03 6.30
C THR A 109 -29.68 -11.99 5.68
N GLY A 110 -29.81 -12.29 4.38
CA GLY A 110 -31.07 -12.15 3.64
C GLY A 110 -31.58 -10.69 3.58
N LYS A 111 -30.82 -9.74 4.09
CA LYS A 111 -31.12 -8.31 3.96
C LYS A 111 -30.81 -7.89 2.52
N THR A 112 -31.84 -7.84 1.69
CA THR A 112 -31.73 -7.27 0.36
C THR A 112 -31.60 -5.75 0.50
N PRO A 113 -30.67 -5.12 -0.23
CA PRO A 113 -30.65 -3.66 -0.33
C PRO A 113 -32.04 -3.14 -0.66
N THR A 114 -32.45 -2.04 -0.04
CA THR A 114 -33.73 -1.41 -0.39
C THR A 114 -33.71 -0.95 -1.84
N LEU A 115 -34.89 -0.78 -2.47
CA LEU A 115 -34.98 -0.23 -3.83
C LEU A 115 -34.25 1.12 -3.98
N TRP A 116 -34.13 1.87 -2.89
CA TRP A 116 -33.36 3.11 -2.80
C TRP A 116 -31.87 2.94 -3.07
N ALA A 117 -31.32 1.72 -2.92
CA ALA A 117 -29.93 1.43 -3.27
C ALA A 117 -29.64 1.66 -4.77
N LEU A 118 -30.65 1.58 -5.64
CA LEU A 118 -30.54 1.93 -7.06
C LEU A 118 -30.23 3.41 -7.28
N LEU A 119 -30.42 4.28 -6.29
CA LEU A 119 -30.06 5.70 -6.35
C LEU A 119 -28.59 5.98 -5.98
N LEU A 120 -27.86 5.00 -5.40
CA LEU A 120 -26.45 5.19 -5.02
C LEU A 120 -25.55 5.60 -6.20
N PRO A 121 -25.72 5.10 -7.45
CA PRO A 121 -25.00 5.63 -8.60
C PRO A 121 -25.23 7.12 -8.81
N GLY A 122 -26.33 7.67 -8.29
CA GLY A 122 -26.62 9.12 -8.27
C GLY A 122 -25.58 9.94 -7.50
N LEU A 123 -24.83 9.32 -6.56
CA LEU A 123 -23.70 9.97 -5.87
C LEU A 123 -22.60 10.44 -6.84
N LEU A 124 -22.48 9.78 -8.01
CA LEU A 124 -21.55 10.21 -9.06
C LEU A 124 -21.92 11.60 -9.61
N PHE A 125 -23.21 11.91 -9.70
CA PHE A 125 -23.69 13.24 -10.11
C PHE A 125 -23.47 14.30 -9.03
N LEU A 126 -23.37 13.90 -7.76
CA LEU A 126 -23.05 14.79 -6.64
C LEU A 126 -21.53 15.07 -6.51
N LYS A 127 -20.69 14.42 -7.29
CA LYS A 127 -19.24 14.65 -7.31
C LYS A 127 -18.85 16.13 -7.39
N PRO A 128 -19.42 16.96 -8.30
CA PRO A 128 -19.07 18.38 -8.35
C PRO A 128 -19.49 19.15 -7.10
N LEU A 129 -20.55 18.72 -6.42
CA LEU A 129 -20.98 19.31 -5.15
C LEU A 129 -19.96 19.02 -4.04
N TRP A 130 -19.55 17.77 -3.89
CA TRP A 130 -18.53 17.36 -2.91
C TRP A 130 -17.22 18.10 -3.14
N GLN A 131 -16.80 18.23 -4.40
CA GLN A 131 -15.58 18.95 -4.75
C GLN A 131 -15.69 20.46 -4.46
N ARG A 132 -16.85 21.09 -4.71
CA ARG A 132 -17.07 22.50 -4.36
C ARG A 132 -17.06 22.71 -2.85
N CYS A 133 -17.74 21.84 -2.08
CA CYS A 133 -17.72 21.90 -0.63
C CYS A 133 -16.27 21.82 -0.11
N LEU A 134 -15.48 20.85 -0.58
CA LEU A 134 -14.09 20.72 -0.17
C LEU A 134 -13.21 21.90 -0.62
N ALA A 135 -13.49 22.50 -1.77
CA ALA A 135 -12.77 23.69 -2.23
C ALA A 135 -13.00 24.92 -1.32
N GLN A 136 -14.21 25.05 -0.76
CA GLN A 136 -14.58 26.16 0.15
C GLN A 136 -14.05 25.96 1.57
N VAL A 137 -13.78 24.71 1.97
CA VAL A 137 -13.13 24.41 3.26
C VAL A 137 -11.70 24.94 3.19
N GLY A 138 -11.34 25.83 4.12
CA GLY A 138 -9.99 26.40 4.23
C GLY A 138 -8.90 25.35 4.48
N HIS A 139 -7.72 25.81 4.81
CA HIS A 139 -6.61 25.00 5.31
C HIS A 139 -6.67 25.00 6.84
N GLY A 140 -6.21 23.93 7.49
CA GLY A 140 -6.15 23.84 8.95
C GLY A 140 -7.29 23.00 9.57
N GLU A 141 -7.88 23.46 10.68
CA GLU A 141 -8.76 22.68 11.56
C GLU A 141 -10.10 22.26 10.91
N LEU A 142 -10.62 23.04 9.98
CA LEU A 142 -11.85 22.73 9.27
C LEU A 142 -11.71 21.55 8.29
N LEU A 143 -10.49 21.28 7.84
CA LEU A 143 -10.24 20.22 6.85
C LEU A 143 -10.49 18.82 7.42
N PRO A 144 -9.95 18.44 8.61
CA PRO A 144 -10.32 17.17 9.25
C PRO A 144 -11.82 17.05 9.55
N LEU A 145 -12.46 18.15 10.00
CA LEU A 145 -13.88 18.15 10.29
C LEU A 145 -14.73 17.85 9.04
N ALA A 146 -14.38 18.46 7.89
CA ALA A 146 -14.99 18.14 6.61
C ALA A 146 -14.76 16.66 6.23
N GLY A 147 -13.58 16.12 6.51
CA GLY A 147 -13.27 14.71 6.31
C GLY A 147 -14.17 13.77 7.12
N PHE A 148 -14.41 14.09 8.39
CA PHE A 148 -15.37 13.35 9.22
C PHE A 148 -16.80 13.46 8.69
N LEU A 149 -17.23 14.65 8.30
CA LEU A 149 -18.56 14.87 7.72
C LEU A 149 -18.77 14.01 6.46
N PHE A 150 -17.79 13.97 5.56
CA PHE A 150 -17.87 13.16 4.35
C PHE A 150 -17.82 11.67 4.65
N ALA A 151 -16.99 11.25 5.59
CA ALA A 151 -16.85 9.85 5.97
C ALA A 151 -18.12 9.32 6.63
N ILE A 152 -18.64 10.04 7.63
CA ILE A 152 -19.86 9.68 8.38
C ILE A 152 -21.08 9.84 7.48
N GLY A 153 -21.19 10.93 6.70
CA GLY A 153 -22.28 11.12 5.75
C GLY A 153 -22.34 10.01 4.70
N GLY A 154 -21.20 9.59 4.17
CA GLY A 154 -21.13 8.46 3.25
C GLY A 154 -21.55 7.14 3.92
N TYR A 155 -21.10 6.91 5.16
CA TYR A 155 -21.49 5.77 5.98
C TYR A 155 -23.01 5.71 6.16
N GLU A 156 -23.63 6.79 6.66
CA GLU A 156 -25.08 6.87 6.93
C GLU A 156 -25.93 6.66 5.67
N VAL A 157 -25.54 7.29 4.55
CA VAL A 157 -26.28 7.13 3.28
C VAL A 157 -26.36 5.68 2.83
N PHE A 158 -25.27 4.92 3.00
CA PHE A 158 -25.25 3.49 2.65
C PHE A 158 -26.03 2.65 3.64
N GLU A 159 -25.92 2.94 4.94
CA GLU A 159 -26.67 2.24 5.99
C GLU A 159 -28.20 2.41 5.82
N LEU A 160 -28.66 3.62 5.47
CA LEU A 160 -30.06 3.92 5.19
C LEU A 160 -30.65 3.09 4.03
N VAL A 161 -29.83 2.70 3.05
CA VAL A 161 -30.28 1.86 1.93
C VAL A 161 -30.03 0.38 2.16
N GLY A 162 -29.62 -0.02 3.37
CA GLY A 162 -29.39 -1.42 3.77
C GLY A 162 -28.06 -2.00 3.24
N ILE A 163 -27.11 -1.13 2.87
CA ILE A 163 -25.75 -1.52 2.49
C ILE A 163 -24.80 -1.11 3.61
N LYS A 164 -23.74 -1.90 3.83
CA LYS A 164 -22.77 -1.62 4.89
C LYS A 164 -22.17 -0.20 4.73
N GLY A 165 -22.30 0.62 5.78
CA GLY A 165 -21.88 2.03 5.76
C GLY A 165 -20.38 2.24 5.49
N ASP A 166 -19.55 1.28 5.87
CA ASP A 166 -18.10 1.31 5.59
C ASP A 166 -17.78 1.49 4.10
N LEU A 167 -18.56 0.83 3.21
CA LEU A 167 -18.43 1.03 1.76
C LEU A 167 -18.82 2.45 1.35
N GLY A 168 -19.82 3.03 1.99
CA GLY A 168 -20.23 4.40 1.72
C GLY A 168 -19.09 5.40 1.97
N ALA A 169 -18.43 5.26 3.12
CA ALA A 169 -17.24 6.06 3.43
C ALA A 169 -16.13 5.88 2.39
N LEU A 170 -15.86 4.63 1.97
CA LEU A 170 -14.88 4.33 0.93
C LEU A 170 -15.23 4.97 -0.41
N VAL A 171 -16.50 4.81 -0.86
CA VAL A 171 -17.00 5.35 -2.14
C VAL A 171 -16.92 6.88 -2.16
N VAL A 172 -17.36 7.55 -1.09
CA VAL A 172 -17.25 9.02 -0.99
C VAL A 172 -15.77 9.46 -1.03
N GLY A 173 -14.88 8.73 -0.35
CA GLY A 173 -13.42 8.96 -0.44
C GLY A 173 -12.91 8.86 -1.88
N MET A 174 -13.31 7.82 -2.63
CA MET A 174 -12.94 7.66 -4.05
C MET A 174 -13.50 8.76 -4.95
N LEU A 175 -14.70 9.28 -4.68
CA LEU A 175 -15.30 10.38 -5.44
C LEU A 175 -14.54 11.70 -5.25
N ILE A 176 -13.97 11.90 -4.05
CA ILE A 176 -13.19 13.08 -3.68
C ILE A 176 -11.72 12.95 -4.10
N ALA A 177 -11.20 11.72 -4.25
CA ALA A 177 -9.79 11.43 -4.55
C ALA A 177 -9.16 12.26 -5.70
N PRO A 178 -9.87 12.61 -6.79
CA PRO A 178 -9.30 13.44 -7.85
C PRO A 178 -9.11 14.92 -7.48
N HIS A 179 -9.63 15.39 -6.33
CA HIS A 179 -9.54 16.79 -5.91
C HIS A 179 -8.13 17.13 -5.41
N PHE A 180 -7.65 18.36 -5.69
CA PHE A 180 -6.28 18.78 -5.32
C PHE A 180 -6.01 18.77 -3.80
N LYS A 181 -7.03 18.98 -2.96
CA LYS A 181 -6.95 18.90 -1.49
C LYS A 181 -7.05 17.48 -0.93
N ALA A 182 -7.31 16.45 -1.74
CA ALA A 182 -7.49 15.09 -1.23
C ALA A 182 -6.26 14.55 -0.48
N ALA A 183 -5.06 14.88 -0.95
CA ALA A 183 -3.82 14.49 -0.29
C ALA A 183 -3.64 15.20 1.07
N GLU A 184 -3.98 16.49 1.13
CA GLU A 184 -3.93 17.29 2.37
C GLU A 184 -4.97 16.78 3.38
N LEU A 185 -6.20 16.53 2.93
CA LEU A 185 -7.27 15.95 3.74
C LEU A 185 -6.87 14.58 4.30
N SER A 186 -6.31 13.71 3.46
CA SER A 186 -5.82 12.40 3.91
C SER A 186 -4.74 12.53 4.98
N LYS A 187 -3.82 13.49 4.83
CA LYS A 187 -2.75 13.77 5.82
C LYS A 187 -3.33 14.33 7.12
N ALA A 188 -4.31 15.23 7.04
CA ALA A 188 -4.96 15.82 8.22
C ALA A 188 -5.72 14.77 9.06
N LEU A 189 -6.26 13.73 8.40
CA LEU A 189 -6.97 12.63 9.07
C LEU A 189 -6.05 11.54 9.62
N LEU A 190 -4.74 11.57 9.34
CA LEU A 190 -3.81 10.50 9.67
C LEU A 190 -3.76 10.22 11.18
N SER A 191 -3.62 11.25 12.01
CA SER A 191 -3.53 11.12 13.48
C SER A 191 -4.80 10.53 14.08
N PHE A 192 -5.97 10.90 13.55
CA PHE A 192 -7.25 10.32 13.99
C PHE A 192 -7.37 8.85 13.57
N LYS A 193 -6.90 8.51 12.36
CA LYS A 193 -6.87 7.12 11.90
C LYS A 193 -6.06 6.25 12.85
N ASP A 194 -4.89 6.70 13.28
CA ASP A 194 -4.02 5.95 14.18
C ASP A 194 -4.65 5.80 15.57
N LEU A 195 -5.34 6.83 16.09
CA LEU A 195 -6.10 6.75 17.34
C LEU A 195 -7.22 5.71 17.27
N PHE A 196 -8.02 5.72 16.20
CA PHE A 196 -9.07 4.72 16.00
C PHE A 196 -8.52 3.31 15.82
N LEU A 197 -7.36 3.17 15.21
CA LEU A 197 -6.66 1.90 15.06
C LEU A 197 -6.28 1.32 16.43
N ILE A 198 -5.71 2.14 17.32
CA ILE A 198 -5.38 1.74 18.69
C ILE A 198 -6.65 1.30 19.43
N GLY A 199 -7.73 2.10 19.34
CA GLY A 199 -9.02 1.75 19.96
C GLY A 199 -9.60 0.44 19.44
N PHE A 200 -9.48 0.18 18.15
CA PHE A 200 -9.90 -1.07 17.52
C PHE A 200 -9.15 -2.29 18.09
N PHE A 201 -7.82 -2.23 18.16
CA PHE A 201 -7.02 -3.35 18.70
C PHE A 201 -7.25 -3.55 20.21
N LEU A 202 -7.43 -2.47 20.97
CA LEU A 202 -7.78 -2.57 22.39
C LEU A 202 -9.14 -3.24 22.58
N ASN A 203 -10.14 -2.87 21.79
CA ASN A 203 -11.47 -3.48 21.86
C ASN A 203 -11.42 -4.99 21.55
N ILE A 204 -10.65 -5.41 20.55
CA ILE A 204 -10.42 -6.83 20.27
C ILE A 204 -9.80 -7.53 21.49
N GLY A 205 -8.75 -6.95 22.08
CA GLY A 205 -8.06 -7.52 23.23
C GLY A 205 -8.96 -7.66 24.48
N LEU A 206 -9.99 -6.83 24.60
CA LEU A 206 -10.94 -6.84 25.72
C LEU A 206 -12.14 -7.77 25.50
N THR A 207 -12.29 -8.40 24.32
CA THR A 207 -13.48 -9.20 23.98
C THR A 207 -13.63 -10.44 24.87
N ALA A 208 -12.53 -11.12 25.22
CA ALA A 208 -12.53 -12.23 26.17
C ALA A 208 -11.11 -12.57 26.67
N LEU A 209 -11.01 -13.18 27.84
CA LEU A 209 -9.76 -13.73 28.34
C LEU A 209 -9.42 -15.03 27.62
N PRO A 210 -8.25 -15.13 26.96
CA PRO A 210 -7.88 -16.32 26.22
C PRO A 210 -7.51 -17.47 27.17
N SER A 211 -8.07 -18.66 26.94
CA SER A 211 -7.57 -19.90 27.52
C SER A 211 -6.38 -20.43 26.73
N TRP A 212 -5.57 -21.32 27.33
CA TRP A 212 -4.43 -21.94 26.63
C TRP A 212 -4.84 -22.72 25.39
N SER A 213 -6.00 -23.35 25.39
CA SER A 213 -6.53 -24.09 24.23
C SER A 213 -6.88 -23.16 23.08
N LEU A 214 -7.49 -21.99 23.35
CA LEU A 214 -7.83 -21.00 22.33
C LEU A 214 -6.57 -20.33 21.75
N LEU A 215 -5.56 -20.10 22.61
CA LEU A 215 -4.26 -19.57 22.17
C LEU A 215 -3.56 -20.54 21.20
N LEU A 216 -3.50 -21.83 21.55
CA LEU A 216 -2.91 -22.85 20.68
C LEU A 216 -3.68 -22.99 19.35
N ALA A 217 -5.02 -22.92 19.39
CA ALA A 217 -5.83 -22.93 18.19
C ALA A 217 -5.54 -21.71 17.28
N ALA A 218 -5.41 -20.52 17.86
CA ALA A 218 -5.04 -19.30 17.13
C ALA A 218 -3.65 -19.40 16.48
N LEU A 219 -2.66 -19.91 17.23
CA LEU A 219 -1.31 -20.17 16.67
C LEU A 219 -1.34 -21.23 15.57
N GLY A 220 -2.17 -22.28 15.73
CA GLY A 220 -2.41 -23.28 14.69
C GLY A 220 -2.94 -22.67 13.39
N LEU A 221 -3.88 -21.71 13.48
CA LEU A 221 -4.35 -20.97 12.31
C LEU A 221 -3.26 -20.11 11.69
N CYS A 222 -2.35 -19.54 12.48
CA CYS A 222 -1.23 -18.77 11.94
C CYS A 222 -0.25 -19.63 11.13
N LEU A 223 -0.19 -20.93 11.34
CA LEU A 223 0.61 -21.86 10.50
C LEU A 223 0.09 -21.94 9.06
N LEU A 224 -1.14 -21.47 8.79
CA LEU A 224 -1.69 -21.39 7.44
C LEU A 224 -1.22 -20.14 6.67
N ILE A 225 -0.60 -19.15 7.32
CA ILE A 225 -0.13 -17.92 6.69
C ILE A 225 0.88 -18.18 5.55
N PRO A 226 1.87 -19.09 5.69
CA PRO A 226 2.76 -19.44 4.59
C PRO A 226 2.01 -20.01 3.37
N LEU A 227 0.95 -20.79 3.58
CA LEU A 227 0.10 -21.29 2.50
C LEU A 227 -0.61 -20.13 1.80
N LYS A 228 -1.11 -19.15 2.55
CA LYS A 228 -1.73 -17.94 2.00
C LYS A 228 -0.76 -17.15 1.12
N PHE A 229 0.48 -16.99 1.59
CA PHE A 229 1.56 -16.38 0.83
C PHE A 229 1.82 -17.14 -0.48
N ILE A 230 1.99 -18.46 -0.44
CA ILE A 230 2.27 -19.29 -1.61
C ILE A 230 1.13 -19.17 -2.64
N LEU A 231 -0.13 -19.21 -2.20
CA LEU A 231 -1.27 -19.09 -3.10
C LEU A 231 -1.32 -17.73 -3.79
N PHE A 232 -1.13 -16.61 -3.06
CA PHE A 232 -1.04 -15.29 -3.66
C PHE A 232 0.14 -15.19 -4.63
N PHE A 233 1.33 -15.64 -4.22
CA PHE A 233 2.53 -15.56 -5.04
C PHE A 233 2.39 -16.33 -6.36
N ARG A 234 1.89 -17.57 -6.30
CA ARG A 234 1.64 -18.40 -7.50
C ARG A 234 0.59 -17.78 -8.40
N LEU A 235 -0.45 -17.19 -7.82
CA LEU A 235 -1.51 -16.56 -8.59
C LEU A 235 -1.02 -15.27 -9.27
N PHE A 236 -0.27 -14.43 -8.57
CA PHE A 236 0.29 -13.22 -9.14
C PHE A 236 1.31 -13.52 -10.24
N THR A 237 2.18 -14.52 -10.06
CA THR A 237 3.13 -14.93 -11.11
C THR A 237 2.41 -15.53 -12.32
N TRP A 238 1.32 -16.26 -12.10
CA TRP A 238 0.45 -16.76 -13.18
C TRP A 238 -0.23 -15.60 -13.95
N LEU A 239 -0.61 -14.54 -13.25
CA LEU A 239 -1.15 -13.30 -13.84
C LEU A 239 -0.08 -12.40 -14.48
N LYS A 240 1.13 -12.93 -14.69
CA LYS A 240 2.26 -12.28 -15.39
C LYS A 240 2.85 -11.07 -14.64
N LEU A 241 2.66 -10.99 -13.31
CA LEU A 241 3.39 -10.03 -12.51
C LEU A 241 4.83 -10.47 -12.34
N ARG A 242 5.73 -9.50 -12.22
CA ARG A 242 7.14 -9.74 -11.88
C ARG A 242 7.27 -10.42 -10.52
N ALA A 243 8.28 -11.27 -10.37
CA ALA A 243 8.53 -12.01 -9.15
C ALA A 243 8.62 -11.09 -7.91
N ARG A 244 9.30 -9.94 -8.00
CA ARG A 244 9.39 -8.97 -6.90
C ARG A 244 8.02 -8.39 -6.51
N THR A 245 7.27 -7.92 -7.50
CA THR A 245 5.92 -7.38 -7.27
C THR A 245 5.00 -8.44 -6.68
N ALA A 246 5.04 -9.66 -7.22
CA ALA A 246 4.27 -10.80 -6.71
C ALA A 246 4.68 -11.17 -5.28
N TYR A 247 5.98 -11.20 -4.97
CA TYR A 247 6.52 -11.51 -3.66
C TYR A 247 6.09 -10.50 -2.60
N LEU A 248 6.32 -9.20 -2.82
CA LEU A 248 6.01 -8.14 -1.86
C LEU A 248 4.50 -8.00 -1.66
N SER A 249 3.69 -8.05 -2.76
CA SER A 249 2.24 -8.04 -2.64
C SER A 249 1.71 -9.23 -1.86
N SER A 250 2.24 -10.45 -2.13
CA SER A 250 1.81 -11.66 -1.44
C SER A 250 2.17 -11.64 0.04
N LEU A 251 3.37 -11.16 0.36
CA LEU A 251 3.84 -11.09 1.73
C LEU A 251 2.99 -10.14 2.57
N VAL A 252 2.72 -8.94 2.07
CA VAL A 252 1.93 -7.95 2.79
C VAL A 252 0.46 -8.37 2.91
N LEU A 253 -0.10 -9.14 1.95
CA LEU A 253 -1.46 -9.69 1.99
C LEU A 253 -1.59 -10.94 2.87
N SER A 254 -0.48 -11.51 3.36
CA SER A 254 -0.47 -12.76 4.14
C SER A 254 -0.74 -12.50 5.61
N ASN A 255 -1.94 -12.02 5.91
CA ASN A 255 -2.48 -11.80 7.25
C ASN A 255 -3.99 -12.08 7.26
N TYR A 256 -4.62 -11.99 8.41
CA TYR A 256 -6.06 -12.14 8.59
C TYR A 256 -6.73 -10.77 8.76
N SER A 257 -8.05 -10.69 8.56
CA SER A 257 -8.80 -9.44 8.52
C SER A 257 -9.86 -9.37 9.63
N GLU A 258 -10.12 -8.14 10.05
CA GLU A 258 -11.27 -7.78 10.88
C GLU A 258 -12.62 -8.14 10.23
N PHE A 259 -12.69 -8.20 8.89
CA PHE A 259 -13.89 -8.70 8.20
C PHE A 259 -14.17 -10.16 8.51
N GLY A 260 -13.13 -10.98 8.67
CA GLY A 260 -13.27 -12.36 9.16
C GLY A 260 -13.97 -12.42 10.52
N LEU A 261 -13.61 -11.53 11.46
CA LEU A 261 -14.28 -11.42 12.76
C LEU A 261 -15.75 -11.04 12.63
N ILE A 262 -16.09 -10.09 11.75
CA ILE A 262 -17.49 -9.68 11.53
C ILE A 262 -18.32 -10.87 10.99
N VAL A 263 -17.77 -11.62 10.05
CA VAL A 263 -18.44 -12.81 9.51
C VAL A 263 -18.59 -13.89 10.57
N VAL A 264 -17.54 -14.15 11.39
CA VAL A 264 -17.64 -15.10 12.51
C VAL A 264 -18.67 -14.66 13.54
N ALA A 265 -18.74 -13.37 13.88
CA ALA A 265 -19.76 -12.85 14.79
C ALA A 265 -21.19 -13.13 14.26
N LEU A 266 -21.40 -12.96 12.95
CA LEU A 266 -22.67 -13.33 12.32
C LEU A 266 -22.94 -14.85 12.43
N LEU A 267 -21.94 -15.69 12.16
CA LEU A 267 -22.07 -17.14 12.23
C LEU A 267 -22.34 -17.63 13.65
N VAL A 268 -21.77 -16.99 14.66
CA VAL A 268 -22.07 -17.25 16.08
C VAL A 268 -23.51 -16.85 16.40
N ASN A 269 -23.97 -15.68 15.95
CA ASN A 269 -25.36 -15.25 16.16
C ASN A 269 -26.38 -16.15 15.47
N LEU A 270 -26.00 -16.79 14.36
CA LEU A 270 -26.81 -17.79 13.66
C LEU A 270 -26.73 -19.19 14.29
N GLY A 271 -25.94 -19.39 15.35
CA GLY A 271 -25.73 -20.68 16.00
C GLY A 271 -24.90 -21.68 15.22
N LEU A 272 -24.20 -21.24 14.16
CA LEU A 272 -23.36 -22.10 13.31
C LEU A 272 -21.95 -22.30 13.89
N LEU A 273 -21.45 -21.34 14.68
CA LEU A 273 -20.16 -21.40 15.38
C LEU A 273 -20.33 -21.09 16.85
N THR A 274 -19.43 -21.59 17.69
CA THR A 274 -19.36 -21.22 19.12
C THR A 274 -18.66 -19.87 19.31
N ALA A 275 -18.95 -19.17 20.40
CA ALA A 275 -18.36 -17.87 20.72
C ALA A 275 -16.83 -17.95 20.85
N ASP A 276 -16.26 -19.10 21.22
CA ASP A 276 -14.81 -19.31 21.31
C ASP A 276 -14.07 -18.98 20.01
N TRP A 277 -14.71 -19.19 18.85
CA TRP A 277 -14.11 -18.85 17.57
C TRP A 277 -13.90 -17.36 17.35
N LEU A 278 -14.68 -16.49 18.00
CA LEU A 278 -14.41 -15.04 18.00
C LEU A 278 -13.07 -14.75 18.66
N VAL A 279 -12.81 -15.40 19.81
CA VAL A 279 -11.54 -15.22 20.55
C VAL A 279 -10.37 -15.79 19.74
N VAL A 280 -10.53 -16.99 19.18
CA VAL A 280 -9.50 -17.62 18.34
C VAL A 280 -9.15 -16.75 17.15
N LEU A 281 -10.15 -16.23 16.43
CA LEU A 281 -9.88 -15.37 15.27
C LEU A 281 -9.31 -14.01 15.67
N ALA A 282 -9.74 -13.42 16.77
CA ALA A 282 -9.18 -12.17 17.28
C ALA A 282 -7.68 -12.30 17.62
N LEU A 283 -7.31 -13.42 18.28
CA LEU A 283 -5.92 -13.75 18.56
C LEU A 283 -5.13 -14.04 17.27
N ALA A 284 -5.70 -14.86 16.37
CA ALA A 284 -5.06 -15.18 15.08
C ALA A 284 -4.83 -13.94 14.22
N LEU A 285 -5.80 -13.01 14.19
CA LEU A 285 -5.66 -11.69 13.55
C LEU A 285 -4.47 -10.92 14.12
N SER A 286 -4.42 -10.78 15.45
CA SER A 286 -3.35 -10.03 16.13
C SER A 286 -1.97 -10.64 15.90
N PHE A 287 -1.84 -11.97 16.00
CA PHE A 287 -0.60 -12.67 15.71
C PHE A 287 -0.22 -12.56 14.24
N SER A 288 -1.17 -12.71 13.33
CA SER A 288 -0.90 -12.59 11.89
C SER A 288 -0.36 -11.21 11.52
N PHE A 289 -0.91 -10.14 12.13
CA PHE A 289 -0.42 -8.78 11.96
C PHE A 289 1.04 -8.64 12.46
N MET A 290 1.32 -9.16 13.64
CA MET A 290 2.65 -9.11 14.25
C MET A 290 3.67 -9.84 13.38
N PHE A 291 3.35 -11.08 12.93
CA PHE A 291 4.22 -11.86 12.05
C PHE A 291 4.45 -11.18 10.70
N THR A 292 3.39 -10.73 10.04
CA THR A 292 3.51 -10.06 8.74
C THR A 292 4.35 -8.79 8.86
N SER A 293 4.13 -7.97 9.89
CA SER A 293 4.91 -6.74 10.11
C SER A 293 6.40 -7.03 10.35
N LEU A 294 6.72 -8.04 11.15
CA LEU A 294 8.11 -8.44 11.42
C LEU A 294 8.81 -8.97 10.17
N VAL A 295 8.15 -9.86 9.43
CA VAL A 295 8.74 -10.46 8.22
C VAL A 295 8.87 -9.42 7.11
N TYR A 296 7.91 -8.49 6.98
CA TYR A 296 7.94 -7.47 5.95
C TYR A 296 9.10 -6.48 6.11
N LYS A 297 9.53 -6.19 7.33
CA LYS A 297 10.72 -5.32 7.59
C LYS A 297 11.99 -5.82 6.89
N THR A 298 12.11 -7.11 6.67
CA THR A 298 13.30 -7.73 6.04
C THR A 298 12.99 -8.22 4.62
N SER A 299 11.81 -7.89 4.07
CA SER A 299 11.31 -8.45 2.80
C SER A 299 12.22 -8.15 1.60
N HIS A 300 12.73 -6.93 1.49
CA HIS A 300 13.63 -6.55 0.41
C HIS A 300 14.95 -7.34 0.45
N HIS A 301 15.53 -7.46 1.63
CA HIS A 301 16.75 -8.27 1.81
C HIS A 301 16.51 -9.76 1.54
N GLN A 302 15.39 -10.31 2.01
CA GLN A 302 15.00 -11.70 1.72
C GLN A 302 14.79 -11.92 0.22
N TYR A 303 14.18 -10.96 -0.48
CA TYR A 303 14.02 -11.04 -1.93
C TYR A 303 15.38 -11.04 -2.64
N GLN A 304 16.31 -10.20 -2.24
CA GLN A 304 17.68 -10.19 -2.81
C GLN A 304 18.38 -11.55 -2.66
N GLN A 305 18.26 -12.19 -1.49
CA GLN A 305 18.89 -13.50 -1.23
C GLN A 305 18.25 -14.64 -2.03
N HIS A 306 16.91 -14.60 -2.23
CA HIS A 306 16.16 -15.70 -2.87
C HIS A 306 15.66 -15.34 -4.27
N GLY A 307 16.09 -14.21 -4.83
CA GLY A 307 15.59 -13.66 -6.09
C GLY A 307 15.69 -14.63 -7.26
N ALA A 308 16.79 -15.36 -7.39
CA ALA A 308 16.98 -16.35 -8.46
C ALA A 308 15.88 -17.44 -8.43
N LEU A 309 15.55 -17.95 -7.24
CA LEU A 309 14.49 -18.94 -7.06
C LEU A 309 13.12 -18.33 -7.37
N LEU A 310 12.85 -17.14 -6.89
CA LEU A 310 11.55 -16.47 -7.09
C LEU A 310 11.34 -16.09 -8.56
N LYS A 311 12.37 -15.65 -9.25
CA LYS A 311 12.35 -15.36 -10.69
C LYS A 311 12.06 -16.59 -11.55
N SER A 312 12.41 -17.81 -11.10
CA SER A 312 12.12 -19.04 -11.84
C SER A 312 10.61 -19.31 -12.00
N PHE A 313 9.76 -18.69 -11.17
CA PHE A 313 8.30 -18.77 -11.27
C PHE A 313 7.69 -17.67 -12.13
N GLU A 314 8.49 -16.72 -12.62
CA GLU A 314 8.03 -15.59 -13.43
C GLU A 314 7.69 -16.04 -14.85
N SER A 315 6.57 -15.51 -15.38
CA SER A 315 6.21 -15.73 -16.79
C SER A 315 7.20 -15.01 -17.72
N GLN A 316 7.51 -15.62 -18.88
CA GLN A 316 8.31 -14.97 -19.93
C GLN A 316 7.63 -13.70 -20.47
N ASP A 317 6.30 -13.72 -20.55
CA ASP A 317 5.50 -12.55 -20.92
C ASP A 317 5.24 -11.68 -19.72
N ARG A 318 5.73 -10.44 -19.74
CA ARG A 318 5.49 -9.45 -18.67
C ARG A 318 4.36 -8.50 -19.04
N LEU A 319 3.67 -7.97 -18.03
CA LEU A 319 2.75 -6.86 -18.24
C LEU A 319 3.52 -5.61 -18.66
N SER A 320 2.94 -4.81 -19.54
CA SER A 320 3.57 -3.56 -20.02
C SER A 320 3.94 -2.58 -18.89
N ALA A 321 3.21 -2.65 -17.76
CA ALA A 321 3.50 -1.84 -16.59
C ALA A 321 4.70 -2.34 -15.76
N ASP A 322 5.20 -3.54 -16.06
CA ASP A 322 6.33 -4.20 -15.40
C ASP A 322 7.57 -4.28 -16.34
N THR A 323 7.55 -3.60 -17.50
CA THR A 323 8.70 -3.49 -18.39
C THR A 323 9.55 -2.29 -18.00
N TYR A 324 10.88 -2.48 -18.03
CA TYR A 324 11.82 -1.39 -17.78
C TYR A 324 11.97 -0.50 -19.00
N PHE A 325 12.00 0.79 -18.77
CA PHE A 325 12.33 1.77 -19.79
C PHE A 325 13.81 2.15 -19.66
N GLN A 326 14.57 1.98 -20.74
CA GLN A 326 15.98 2.38 -20.83
C GLN A 326 16.07 3.75 -21.50
N PRO A 327 16.48 4.81 -20.80
CA PRO A 327 16.71 6.10 -21.44
C PRO A 327 17.98 6.08 -22.29
N ALA A 328 17.89 6.46 -23.57
CA ALA A 328 19.00 6.32 -24.52
C ALA A 328 20.20 7.24 -24.22
N ASN A 329 19.95 8.44 -23.67
CA ASN A 329 20.95 9.52 -23.53
C ASN A 329 21.12 10.00 -22.07
N ALA A 330 20.74 9.19 -21.08
CA ALA A 330 20.87 9.59 -19.69
C ALA A 330 22.33 9.54 -19.23
N GLU A 331 22.88 10.68 -18.81
CA GLU A 331 24.16 10.79 -18.09
C GLU A 331 23.93 11.10 -16.60
N ILE A 332 22.81 11.74 -16.29
CA ILE A 332 22.41 12.11 -14.91
C ILE A 332 21.01 11.58 -14.63
N LEU A 333 20.87 10.88 -13.53
CA LEU A 333 19.59 10.30 -13.08
C LEU A 333 19.19 10.88 -11.72
N VAL A 334 18.01 11.51 -11.66
CA VAL A 334 17.42 12.03 -10.41
C VAL A 334 16.34 11.05 -9.94
N VAL A 335 16.57 10.36 -8.84
CA VAL A 335 15.65 9.39 -8.24
C VAL A 335 14.80 10.08 -7.17
N GLY A 336 13.48 10.02 -7.33
CA GLY A 336 12.52 10.74 -6.49
C GLY A 336 12.23 12.14 -7.02
N LEU A 337 11.15 12.28 -7.81
CA LEU A 337 10.72 13.55 -8.41
C LEU A 337 9.71 14.31 -7.52
N GLY A 338 9.96 14.29 -6.21
CA GLY A 338 9.27 15.13 -5.23
C GLY A 338 9.62 16.61 -5.39
N ARG A 339 9.40 17.42 -4.35
CA ARG A 339 9.72 18.87 -4.41
C ARG A 339 11.19 19.14 -4.68
N VAL A 340 12.07 18.48 -3.92
CA VAL A 340 13.52 18.64 -4.01
C VAL A 340 14.05 18.07 -5.32
N GLY A 341 13.70 16.80 -5.64
CA GLY A 341 14.20 16.15 -6.86
C GLY A 341 13.73 16.84 -8.14
N LYS A 342 12.51 17.39 -8.16
CA LYS A 342 12.05 18.21 -9.28
C LYS A 342 12.87 19.49 -9.41
N GLY A 343 13.19 20.16 -8.30
CA GLY A 343 14.07 21.33 -8.31
C GLY A 343 15.46 21.00 -8.82
N ALA A 344 16.05 19.91 -8.32
CA ALA A 344 17.35 19.42 -8.78
C ALA A 344 17.33 19.06 -10.27
N TYR A 345 16.28 18.37 -10.74
CA TYR A 345 16.11 18.07 -12.16
C TYR A 345 16.15 19.33 -13.03
N HIS A 346 15.35 20.35 -12.70
CA HIS A 346 15.30 21.58 -13.50
C HIS A 346 16.64 22.33 -13.49
N ALA A 347 17.29 22.43 -12.35
CA ALA A 347 18.61 23.07 -12.26
C ALA A 347 19.64 22.34 -13.12
N LEU A 348 19.69 21.01 -13.04
CA LEU A 348 20.61 20.20 -13.85
C LEU A 348 20.25 20.20 -15.34
N HIS A 349 18.96 20.16 -15.68
CA HIS A 349 18.50 20.23 -17.06
C HIS A 349 18.89 21.57 -17.74
N ASN A 350 18.83 22.68 -17.00
CA ASN A 350 19.31 23.95 -17.49
C ASN A 350 20.82 23.97 -17.79
N LEU A 351 21.61 23.15 -17.08
CA LEU A 351 23.05 23.05 -17.25
C LEU A 351 23.49 22.00 -18.31
N GLN A 352 22.79 20.86 -18.37
CA GLN A 352 23.20 19.66 -19.11
C GLN A 352 22.17 19.21 -20.17
N GLY A 353 21.03 19.92 -20.28
CA GLY A 353 20.00 19.64 -21.28
C GLY A 353 19.41 18.23 -21.16
N ASP A 354 19.23 17.59 -22.32
CA ASP A 354 18.54 16.31 -22.46
C ASP A 354 19.26 15.09 -21.86
N LYS A 355 20.44 15.30 -21.27
CA LYS A 355 21.20 14.26 -20.57
C LYS A 355 20.66 13.95 -19.18
N VAL A 356 19.75 14.78 -18.66
CA VAL A 356 19.17 14.63 -17.33
C VAL A 356 17.84 13.93 -17.42
N TRP A 357 17.71 12.83 -16.67
CA TRP A 357 16.49 12.05 -16.54
C TRP A 357 16.03 11.98 -15.08
N GLY A 358 14.73 11.97 -14.90
CA GLY A 358 14.13 11.76 -13.59
C GLY A 358 13.48 10.37 -13.51
N MET A 359 13.46 9.79 -12.31
CA MET A 359 12.79 8.54 -12.02
C MET A 359 11.91 8.70 -10.78
N ASP A 360 10.68 8.17 -10.84
CA ASP A 360 9.78 8.13 -9.68
C ASP A 360 8.89 6.87 -9.74
N ALA A 361 8.60 6.31 -8.58
CA ALA A 361 7.74 5.14 -8.44
C ALA A 361 6.24 5.46 -8.62
N ASP A 362 5.84 6.74 -8.56
CA ASP A 362 4.45 7.17 -8.73
C ASP A 362 4.12 7.45 -10.21
N PRO A 363 3.37 6.55 -10.91
CA PRO A 363 3.00 6.75 -12.31
C PRO A 363 2.21 8.03 -12.57
N ALA A 364 1.40 8.47 -11.59
CA ALA A 364 0.61 9.70 -11.75
C ALA A 364 1.53 10.93 -11.78
N ARG A 365 2.56 10.94 -10.92
CA ARG A 365 3.58 11.99 -10.89
C ARG A 365 4.39 11.99 -12.17
N VAL A 366 4.90 10.85 -12.61
CA VAL A 366 5.67 10.70 -13.86
C VAL A 366 4.86 11.20 -15.05
N ASN A 367 3.60 10.76 -15.20
CA ASN A 367 2.73 11.19 -16.29
C ASN A 367 2.44 12.70 -16.26
N LYS A 368 2.29 13.29 -15.07
CA LYS A 368 2.10 14.74 -14.92
C LYS A 368 3.35 15.50 -15.35
N LEU A 369 4.54 15.04 -14.94
CA LEU A 369 5.81 15.67 -15.26
C LEU A 369 6.15 15.56 -16.74
N ARG A 370 5.91 14.42 -17.38
CA ARG A 370 6.07 14.26 -18.83
C ARG A 370 5.24 15.25 -19.64
N LYS A 371 4.01 15.56 -19.20
CA LYS A 371 3.15 16.57 -19.83
C LYS A 371 3.71 18.00 -19.75
N THR A 372 4.60 18.25 -18.79
CA THR A 372 5.30 19.55 -18.64
C THR A 372 6.69 19.55 -19.27
N GLY A 373 7.03 18.57 -20.09
CA GLY A 373 8.30 18.49 -20.81
C GLY A 373 9.46 17.86 -20.01
N VAL A 374 9.20 17.36 -18.79
CA VAL A 374 10.22 16.69 -17.98
C VAL A 374 10.50 15.30 -18.52
N GLN A 375 11.76 14.99 -18.79
CA GLN A 375 12.19 13.64 -19.15
C GLN A 375 12.18 12.76 -17.91
N ALA A 376 11.08 12.05 -17.71
CA ALA A 376 10.87 11.23 -16.53
C ALA A 376 10.50 9.80 -16.92
N MET A 377 11.00 8.83 -16.17
CA MET A 377 10.65 7.43 -16.28
C MET A 377 10.02 6.89 -15.00
N MET A 378 9.17 5.88 -15.17
CA MET A 378 8.62 5.16 -14.04
C MET A 378 9.63 4.09 -13.61
N GLY A 379 9.98 4.09 -12.33
CA GLY A 379 10.85 3.10 -11.73
C GLY A 379 10.79 3.18 -10.21
N ASP A 380 10.95 2.03 -9.58
CA ASP A 380 11.10 1.92 -8.13
C ASP A 380 12.59 1.79 -7.83
N GLY A 381 13.17 2.78 -7.16
CA GLY A 381 14.60 2.81 -6.84
C GLY A 381 15.04 1.69 -5.90
N GLU A 382 14.13 1.14 -5.11
CA GLU A 382 14.42 -0.01 -4.23
C GLU A 382 14.36 -1.35 -4.97
N ASP A 383 14.01 -1.34 -6.25
CA ASP A 383 13.95 -2.54 -7.07
C ASP A 383 15.34 -2.95 -7.54
N SER A 384 15.93 -3.96 -6.89
CA SER A 384 17.23 -4.52 -7.29
C SER A 384 17.23 -5.00 -8.75
N ASP A 385 16.11 -5.60 -9.19
CA ASP A 385 15.96 -6.07 -10.57
C ASP A 385 16.01 -4.92 -11.58
N PHE A 386 15.55 -3.73 -11.17
CA PHE A 386 15.62 -2.52 -12.00
C PHE A 386 17.08 -2.16 -12.28
N TRP A 387 17.92 -2.08 -11.25
CA TRP A 387 19.33 -1.71 -11.38
C TRP A 387 20.17 -2.76 -12.10
N GLU A 388 19.86 -4.05 -11.90
CA GLU A 388 20.53 -5.17 -12.57
C GLU A 388 20.23 -5.21 -14.09
N ASN A 389 19.02 -4.79 -14.51
CA ASN A 389 18.58 -4.82 -15.91
C ASN A 389 18.75 -3.50 -16.66
N MET A 390 19.04 -2.40 -15.95
CA MET A 390 19.31 -1.10 -16.54
C MET A 390 20.77 -0.97 -16.92
N ASP A 391 21.03 -0.56 -18.18
CA ASP A 391 22.38 -0.20 -18.59
C ASP A 391 22.80 1.13 -17.94
N MET A 392 23.61 1.02 -16.88
CA MET A 392 24.11 2.16 -16.11
C MET A 392 25.46 2.69 -16.64
N SER A 393 26.00 2.13 -17.72
CA SER A 393 27.34 2.44 -18.22
C SER A 393 27.53 3.92 -18.62
N LYS A 394 26.45 4.56 -19.06
CA LYS A 394 26.46 5.98 -19.47
C LYS A 394 26.10 6.94 -18.34
N ILE A 395 25.52 6.44 -17.26
CA ILE A 395 25.08 7.28 -16.15
C ILE A 395 26.27 7.58 -15.25
N GLN A 396 26.66 8.86 -15.21
CA GLN A 396 27.82 9.32 -14.44
C GLN A 396 27.44 9.76 -13.03
N LEU A 397 26.18 10.21 -12.85
CA LEU A 397 25.71 10.74 -11.58
C LEU A 397 24.27 10.30 -11.30
N VAL A 398 24.06 9.75 -10.11
CA VAL A 398 22.73 9.47 -9.55
C VAL A 398 22.48 10.36 -8.35
N LEU A 399 21.39 11.14 -8.40
CA LEU A 399 20.91 11.93 -7.27
C LEU A 399 19.75 11.25 -6.59
N LEU A 400 19.87 10.99 -5.29
CA LEU A 400 18.84 10.36 -4.48
C LEU A 400 18.10 11.44 -3.67
N ALA A 401 16.88 11.81 -4.11
CA ALA A 401 16.07 12.87 -3.53
C ALA A 401 14.77 12.31 -2.91
N LEU A 402 14.90 11.30 -2.06
CA LEU A 402 13.81 10.59 -1.40
C LEU A 402 13.59 11.10 0.04
N PRO A 403 12.36 10.94 0.58
CA PRO A 403 12.07 11.40 1.94
C PRO A 403 12.59 10.46 3.04
N SER A 404 12.83 9.20 2.74
CA SER A 404 13.27 8.16 3.68
C SER A 404 14.76 7.91 3.52
N ILE A 405 15.49 8.01 4.63
CA ILE A 405 16.92 7.71 4.69
C ILE A 405 17.18 6.23 4.44
N GLN A 406 16.31 5.38 4.95
CA GLN A 406 16.44 3.94 4.78
C GLN A 406 16.35 3.54 3.31
N ASP A 407 15.43 4.15 2.55
CA ASP A 407 15.30 3.92 1.11
C ASP A 407 16.56 4.38 0.37
N ILE A 408 17.09 5.56 0.73
CA ILE A 408 18.35 6.08 0.13
C ILE A 408 19.51 5.13 0.40
N CYS A 409 19.66 4.63 1.64
CA CYS A 409 20.68 3.64 1.99
C CYS A 409 20.51 2.34 1.18
N THR A 410 19.28 1.84 1.07
CA THR A 410 18.96 0.63 0.31
C THR A 410 19.32 0.80 -1.16
N ILE A 411 18.90 1.90 -1.78
CA ILE A 411 19.20 2.20 -3.19
C ILE A 411 20.70 2.34 -3.42
N THR A 412 21.40 3.04 -2.52
CA THR A 412 22.85 3.19 -2.62
C THR A 412 23.56 1.84 -2.60
N GLN A 413 23.14 0.93 -1.72
CA GLN A 413 23.69 -0.43 -1.65
C GLN A 413 23.36 -1.23 -2.93
N GLN A 414 22.14 -1.11 -3.46
CA GLN A 414 21.75 -1.81 -4.69
C GLN A 414 22.53 -1.31 -5.91
N LEU A 415 22.73 0.00 -6.04
CA LEU A 415 23.59 0.57 -7.09
C LEU A 415 25.01 -0.02 -7.03
N LYS A 416 25.58 -0.16 -5.82
CA LYS A 416 26.89 -0.79 -5.64
C LYS A 416 26.88 -2.28 -5.99
N HIS A 417 25.84 -3.00 -5.60
CA HIS A 417 25.68 -4.42 -5.97
C HIS A 417 25.52 -4.62 -7.48
N ALA A 418 24.87 -3.67 -8.17
CA ALA A 418 24.78 -3.62 -9.63
C ALA A 418 26.08 -3.15 -10.32
N ASN A 419 27.19 -3.03 -9.58
CA ASN A 419 28.50 -2.56 -10.06
C ASN A 419 28.47 -1.16 -10.70
N TYR A 420 27.61 -0.27 -10.21
CA TYR A 420 27.59 1.11 -10.67
C TYR A 420 28.90 1.83 -10.32
N GLN A 421 29.54 2.43 -11.35
CA GLN A 421 30.85 3.08 -11.23
C GLN A 421 30.76 4.61 -11.17
N GLY A 422 29.59 5.18 -11.40
CA GLY A 422 29.39 6.64 -11.32
C GLY A 422 29.29 7.15 -9.90
N LYS A 423 28.99 8.42 -9.76
CA LYS A 423 28.87 9.10 -8.48
C LYS A 423 27.44 9.08 -7.94
N ILE A 424 27.30 8.96 -6.62
CA ILE A 424 26.03 8.97 -5.91
C ILE A 424 25.98 10.19 -4.99
N ALA A 425 25.01 11.06 -5.24
CA ALA A 425 24.72 12.20 -4.37
C ALA A 425 23.38 11.99 -3.69
N SER A 426 23.31 12.24 -2.40
CA SER A 426 22.11 12.02 -1.59
C SER A 426 21.74 13.26 -0.80
N ILE A 427 20.46 13.37 -0.42
CA ILE A 427 19.97 14.46 0.41
C ILE A 427 19.66 13.94 1.82
N ALA A 428 20.10 14.66 2.83
CA ALA A 428 19.76 14.47 4.24
C ALA A 428 18.97 15.67 4.76
N ARG A 429 18.17 15.49 5.80
CA ARG A 429 17.47 16.58 6.50
C ARG A 429 18.19 16.98 7.77
N TYR A 430 18.77 16.00 8.46
CA TYR A 430 19.43 16.16 9.76
C TYR A 430 20.88 15.70 9.70
N GLU A 431 21.69 16.18 10.63
CA GLU A 431 23.13 15.92 10.68
C GLU A 431 23.48 14.44 10.92
N ASP A 432 22.69 13.77 11.75
CA ASP A 432 22.85 12.33 12.04
C ASP A 432 22.60 11.46 10.80
N GLU A 433 21.69 11.88 9.91
CA GLU A 433 21.40 11.21 8.64
C GLU A 433 22.59 11.28 7.67
N VAL A 434 23.37 12.36 7.69
CA VAL A 434 24.53 12.55 6.80
C VAL A 434 25.54 11.43 6.98
N ASN A 435 25.88 11.10 8.23
CA ASN A 435 26.84 10.05 8.53
C ASN A 435 26.35 8.67 8.09
N ALA A 436 25.06 8.37 8.26
CA ALA A 436 24.46 7.13 7.82
C ALA A 436 24.52 6.96 6.30
N LEU A 437 24.24 8.02 5.53
CA LEU A 437 24.27 7.99 4.07
C LEU A 437 25.69 7.86 3.52
N LEU A 438 26.67 8.54 4.12
CA LEU A 438 28.08 8.38 3.77
C LEU A 438 28.57 6.97 4.05
N ALA A 439 28.18 6.39 5.20
CA ALA A 439 28.52 5.00 5.55
C ALA A 439 27.86 3.98 4.60
N ALA A 440 26.63 4.27 4.11
CA ALA A 440 25.98 3.45 3.10
C ALA A 440 26.68 3.52 1.74
N GLY A 441 27.49 4.56 1.50
CA GLY A 441 28.36 4.72 0.34
C GLY A 441 27.95 5.78 -0.65
N SER A 442 27.18 6.77 -0.25
CA SER A 442 26.99 8.00 -1.02
C SER A 442 28.33 8.77 -1.12
N ASP A 443 28.68 9.24 -2.31
CA ASP A 443 29.90 10.02 -2.51
C ASP A 443 29.79 11.45 -1.93
N LYS A 444 28.58 12.01 -1.98
CA LYS A 444 28.28 13.33 -1.44
C LYS A 444 26.89 13.34 -0.82
N VAL A 445 26.77 13.93 0.34
CA VAL A 445 25.49 14.14 1.01
C VAL A 445 25.29 15.65 1.24
N PHE A 446 24.13 16.13 0.83
CA PHE A 446 23.71 17.52 1.03
C PHE A 446 22.70 17.60 2.16
N ASN A 447 23.01 18.39 3.19
CA ASN A 447 22.05 18.70 4.25
C ASN A 447 21.08 19.76 3.73
N PHE A 448 19.81 19.38 3.56
CA PHE A 448 18.78 20.25 2.97
C PHE A 448 18.62 21.58 3.72
N PHE A 449 18.60 21.55 5.05
CA PHE A 449 18.39 22.77 5.83
C PHE A 449 19.61 23.70 5.84
N THR A 450 20.80 23.14 5.89
CA THR A 450 22.05 23.91 5.83
C THR A 450 22.20 24.57 4.47
N GLU A 451 22.02 23.82 3.38
CA GLU A 451 22.15 24.35 2.01
C GLU A 451 21.03 25.35 1.68
N ALA A 452 19.78 25.09 2.13
CA ALA A 452 18.69 26.05 1.97
C ALA A 452 18.98 27.35 2.73
N GLY A 453 19.59 27.29 3.93
CA GLY A 453 20.02 28.47 4.71
C GLY A 453 21.10 29.24 4.01
N SER A 454 22.14 28.58 3.48
CA SER A 454 23.22 29.21 2.72
C SER A 454 22.70 29.87 1.45
N GLY A 455 21.90 29.16 0.65
CA GLY A 455 21.29 29.72 -0.56
C GLY A 455 20.36 30.89 -0.27
N PHE A 456 19.60 30.87 0.82
CA PHE A 456 18.77 32.00 1.25
C PHE A 456 19.63 33.22 1.61
N ALA A 457 20.75 33.00 2.31
CA ALA A 457 21.66 34.09 2.66
C ALA A 457 22.33 34.69 1.41
N GLU A 458 22.83 33.87 0.49
CA GLU A 458 23.45 34.30 -0.77
C GLU A 458 22.47 35.11 -1.64
N GLU A 459 21.27 34.63 -1.85
CA GLU A 459 20.22 35.34 -2.60
C GLU A 459 19.82 36.64 -1.91
N SER A 460 19.77 36.67 -0.57
CA SER A 460 19.47 37.88 0.17
C SER A 460 20.57 38.93 0.05
N MET A 461 21.86 38.53 -0.05
CA MET A 461 22.98 39.44 -0.24
C MET A 461 22.93 40.15 -1.59
N LEU A 462 22.33 39.55 -2.63
CA LEU A 462 22.11 40.18 -3.93
C LEU A 462 21.23 41.45 -3.83
N LEU A 463 20.31 41.48 -2.85
CA LEU A 463 19.48 42.67 -2.60
C LEU A 463 20.25 43.89 -2.10
N LEU A 464 21.46 43.68 -1.57
CA LEU A 464 22.34 44.76 -1.08
C LEU A 464 23.29 45.29 -2.16
N GLN A 465 23.37 44.62 -3.31
CA GLN A 465 24.17 45.12 -4.43
C GLN A 465 23.45 46.32 -5.08
N PRO A 466 24.12 47.46 -5.27
CA PRO A 466 23.50 48.59 -5.94
C PRO A 466 23.13 48.19 -7.37
N VAL A 467 21.90 48.47 -7.73
CA VAL A 467 21.40 48.32 -9.13
C VAL A 467 22.25 49.24 -9.98
N THR A 468 23.20 48.70 -10.74
CA THR A 468 23.87 49.50 -11.78
C THR A 468 22.81 49.84 -12.83
N PRO A 469 22.54 51.11 -13.09
CA PRO A 469 21.63 51.47 -14.16
C PRO A 469 22.19 50.91 -15.48
N HIS A 470 21.41 50.11 -16.15
CA HIS A 470 21.71 49.77 -17.54
C HIS A 470 21.50 51.04 -18.38
N ASP A 471 22.59 51.54 -18.95
CA ASP A 471 22.57 52.50 -20.06
C ASP A 471 21.94 51.90 -21.32
#